data_ca9d07266eeb1317c57572468b06fdc7
#
_entry.id   ca9d07266eeb1317c57572468b06fdc7
#
_cell.length_a   1.000
_cell.length_b   1.000
_cell.length_c   1.000
_cell.angle_alpha   90.00
_cell.angle_beta   90.00
_cell.angle_gamma   90.00
#
_symmetry.space_group_name_H-M   'P 1'
#
loop_
_entity.id
_entity.type
_entity.pdbx_description
1 polymer ?
#
loop_
_entity_poly.entity_id
_entity_poly.type
_entity_poly.pdbx_seq_one_letter_code
_entity_poly.pdbx_strand_id
1 'polypeptide(L)'
;MRTAVVVALLGLGAFAVAAGLVLQLHTYPLLAKLQHNINTTSVSEGEGVTAVVYPPGGVPEIRHGLRVTATTHVEGDLAAPEIKKNGDVTVWKRATIVKEESAKLVLSAEVRRICLDRRTAEAVAPCHGEFYETERGKRITAEGRQLLQPGLNFLFPFDTEQRDYRWYDTVLKKPVDIHFDGEQLLQGLDVYRFVHTVPPTALERLEVPGSLIGRPESSVDVTRYYRVTRTLLVEPTTGAVLSVREDIRQELRTATQGEGEGTAVFNGELRLTNASVTANADEVKKNLPKLFMITTLPVALWVLGAVLVAIGLVLLFLHRRGLVAGALALVAGVCLAGTITYGVTNASSPDSSLDLKNVVSSTNVDYGLR
;
A
#
# COMPACT_ATOMS: atom_id res chain seq x y z
N MET A 1 23.08 -36.48 36.80
CA MET A 1 22.57 -36.39 35.43
C MET A 1 21.11 -35.98 35.33
N ARG A 2 20.17 -36.58 36.05
CA ARG A 2 18.72 -36.27 35.96
C ARG A 2 18.37 -34.82 36.37
N THR A 3 18.99 -34.32 37.46
CA THR A 3 18.76 -32.92 37.90
C THR A 3 19.28 -31.91 36.85
N ALA A 4 20.43 -32.16 36.22
CA ALA A 4 20.97 -31.32 35.17
C ALA A 4 20.05 -31.26 33.94
N VAL A 5 19.40 -32.37 33.58
CA VAL A 5 18.44 -32.43 32.47
C VAL A 5 17.21 -31.58 32.78
N VAL A 6 16.64 -31.67 34.01
CA VAL A 6 15.49 -30.86 34.46
C VAL A 6 15.84 -29.38 34.43
N VAL A 7 17.00 -28.99 34.94
CA VAL A 7 17.48 -27.58 34.93
C VAL A 7 17.63 -27.08 33.53
N ALA A 8 18.22 -27.89 32.63
CA ALA A 8 18.38 -27.52 31.20
C ALA A 8 17.03 -27.36 30.52
N LEU A 9 16.07 -28.27 30.72
CA LEU A 9 14.73 -28.17 30.12
C LEU A 9 13.98 -26.91 30.59
N LEU A 10 14.02 -26.61 31.87
CA LEU A 10 13.37 -25.43 32.43
C LEU A 10 14.04 -24.14 31.94
N GLY A 11 15.38 -24.10 31.92
CA GLY A 11 16.12 -22.92 31.45
C GLY A 11 15.93 -22.65 29.96
N LEU A 12 16.10 -23.66 29.10
CA LEU A 12 15.88 -23.54 27.66
C LEU A 12 14.42 -23.23 27.32
N GLY A 13 13.49 -23.87 28.03
CA GLY A 13 12.07 -23.64 27.83
C GLY A 13 11.67 -22.21 28.21
N ALA A 14 12.13 -21.71 29.35
CA ALA A 14 11.88 -20.34 29.79
C ALA A 14 12.52 -19.32 28.82
N PHE A 15 13.75 -19.56 28.38
CA PHE A 15 14.41 -18.73 27.38
C PHE A 15 13.61 -18.69 26.08
N ALA A 16 13.16 -19.84 25.56
CA ALA A 16 12.40 -19.91 24.32
C ALA A 16 11.05 -19.17 24.43
N VAL A 17 10.31 -19.34 25.54
CA VAL A 17 9.08 -18.60 25.81
C VAL A 17 9.33 -17.09 25.84
N ALA A 18 10.31 -16.66 26.62
CA ALA A 18 10.63 -15.24 26.75
C ALA A 18 11.09 -14.63 25.41
N ALA A 19 11.98 -15.31 24.70
CA ALA A 19 12.45 -14.89 23.37
C ALA A 19 11.30 -14.78 22.37
N GLY A 20 10.41 -15.78 22.30
CA GLY A 20 9.23 -15.76 21.44
C GLY A 20 8.29 -14.61 21.77
N LEU A 21 8.00 -14.37 23.06
CA LEU A 21 7.14 -13.25 23.50
C LEU A 21 7.76 -11.89 23.15
N VAL A 22 9.06 -11.72 23.37
CA VAL A 22 9.72 -10.43 23.04
C VAL A 22 9.75 -10.20 21.53
N LEU A 23 10.04 -11.22 20.72
CA LEU A 23 9.98 -11.11 19.27
C LEU A 23 8.57 -10.70 18.81
N GLN A 24 7.53 -11.31 19.36
CA GLN A 24 6.16 -11.04 18.98
C GLN A 24 5.63 -9.68 19.47
N LEU A 25 5.90 -9.33 20.73
CA LEU A 25 5.31 -8.14 21.37
C LEU A 25 6.14 -6.87 21.14
N HIS A 26 7.44 -7.02 20.90
CA HIS A 26 8.35 -5.88 20.75
C HIS A 26 8.96 -5.78 19.35
N THR A 27 9.55 -6.86 18.84
CA THR A 27 10.30 -6.81 17.57
C THR A 27 9.38 -6.70 16.35
N TYR A 28 8.28 -7.46 16.30
CA TYR A 28 7.34 -7.41 15.20
C TYR A 28 6.73 -6.01 15.01
N PRO A 29 6.16 -5.34 16.01
CA PRO A 29 5.62 -3.99 15.85
C PRO A 29 6.66 -2.92 15.47
N LEU A 30 7.94 -3.18 15.67
CA LEU A 30 9.03 -2.27 15.25
C LEU A 30 9.42 -2.47 13.78
N LEU A 31 9.36 -3.70 13.28
CA LEU A 31 9.84 -4.07 11.94
C LEU A 31 8.74 -4.13 10.89
N ALA A 32 7.51 -4.57 11.26
CA ALA A 32 6.35 -4.58 10.37
C ALA A 32 5.78 -3.16 10.20
N LYS A 33 6.51 -2.32 9.47
CA LYS A 33 6.18 -0.91 9.24
C LYS A 33 6.50 -0.51 7.80
N LEU A 34 5.70 0.40 7.25
CA LEU A 34 5.97 1.02 5.96
C LEU A 34 7.36 1.69 5.96
N GLN A 35 8.07 1.54 4.86
CA GLN A 35 9.38 2.15 4.68
C GLN A 35 9.25 3.65 4.43
N HIS A 36 10.18 4.44 4.96
CA HIS A 36 10.27 5.87 4.64
C HIS A 36 10.82 6.12 3.24
N ASN A 37 11.77 5.27 2.80
CA ASN A 37 12.56 5.43 1.59
C ASN A 37 12.04 4.62 0.40
N ILE A 38 10.72 4.45 0.29
CA ILE A 38 10.15 3.80 -0.88
C ILE A 38 10.53 4.55 -2.15
N ASN A 39 10.84 3.79 -3.20
CA ASN A 39 11.05 4.32 -4.55
C ASN A 39 10.68 3.21 -5.53
N THR A 40 9.50 3.31 -6.13
CA THR A 40 8.98 2.27 -7.01
C THR A 40 8.20 2.87 -8.16
N THR A 41 8.27 2.20 -9.31
CA THR A 41 7.52 2.57 -10.50
C THR A 41 6.73 1.35 -10.99
N SER A 42 5.48 1.57 -11.31
CA SER A 42 4.61 0.56 -11.91
C SER A 42 3.92 1.11 -13.15
N VAL A 43 3.63 0.22 -14.09
CA VAL A 43 2.97 0.57 -15.36
C VAL A 43 1.71 -0.25 -15.50
N SER A 44 0.60 0.43 -15.75
CA SER A 44 -0.65 -0.19 -16.21
C SER A 44 -0.84 0.07 -17.70
N GLU A 45 -1.51 -0.84 -18.38
CA GLU A 45 -1.81 -0.77 -19.79
C GLU A 45 -3.29 -1.00 -20.04
N GLY A 46 -3.81 -0.42 -21.12
CA GLY A 46 -5.16 -0.65 -21.63
C GLY A 46 -5.17 -0.63 -23.15
N GLU A 47 -5.92 -1.55 -23.74
CA GLU A 47 -6.13 -1.63 -25.19
C GLU A 47 -7.60 -1.39 -25.51
N GLY A 48 -7.86 -0.85 -26.71
CA GLY A 48 -9.22 -0.54 -27.14
C GLY A 48 -9.90 0.60 -26.37
N VAL A 49 -9.11 1.44 -25.69
CA VAL A 49 -9.63 2.50 -24.83
C VAL A 49 -10.24 3.62 -25.66
N THR A 50 -11.38 4.12 -25.21
CA THR A 50 -11.95 5.39 -25.68
C THR A 50 -11.56 6.49 -24.72
N ALA A 51 -11.00 7.61 -25.21
CA ALA A 51 -10.66 8.74 -24.37
C ALA A 51 -10.76 10.07 -25.12
N VAL A 52 -10.96 11.16 -24.38
CA VAL A 52 -10.77 12.51 -24.89
C VAL A 52 -9.28 12.76 -24.99
N VAL A 53 -8.84 13.22 -26.15
CA VAL A 53 -7.48 13.68 -26.41
C VAL A 53 -7.48 15.17 -26.67
N TYR A 54 -6.36 15.82 -26.34
CA TYR A 54 -6.13 17.26 -26.54
C TYR A 54 -4.94 17.42 -27.49
N PRO A 55 -5.17 17.42 -28.82
CA PRO A 55 -4.08 17.62 -29.79
C PRO A 55 -3.45 19.02 -29.60
N PRO A 56 -2.14 19.17 -29.75
CA PRO A 56 -1.49 20.48 -29.67
C PRO A 56 -2.10 21.47 -30.67
N GLY A 57 -2.61 22.61 -30.18
CA GLY A 57 -3.27 23.64 -30.98
C GLY A 57 -4.64 23.25 -31.57
N GLY A 58 -5.16 22.06 -31.24
CA GLY A 58 -6.47 21.56 -31.65
C GLY A 58 -7.57 21.71 -30.62
N VAL A 59 -8.76 21.30 -30.98
CA VAL A 59 -9.89 21.18 -30.09
C VAL A 59 -9.93 19.78 -29.45
N PRO A 60 -10.48 19.60 -28.25
CA PRO A 60 -10.65 18.29 -27.66
C PRO A 60 -11.51 17.39 -28.55
N GLU A 61 -11.06 16.17 -28.75
CA GLU A 61 -11.77 15.18 -29.57
C GLU A 61 -11.78 13.80 -28.88
N ILE A 62 -12.80 13.00 -29.16
CA ILE A 62 -12.90 11.63 -28.67
C ILE A 62 -12.25 10.71 -29.68
N ARG A 63 -11.30 9.90 -29.22
CA ARG A 63 -10.69 8.83 -30.00
C ARG A 63 -11.01 7.48 -29.41
N HIS A 64 -11.17 6.50 -30.28
CA HIS A 64 -11.50 5.12 -29.93
C HIS A 64 -10.36 4.18 -30.30
N GLY A 65 -10.33 2.99 -29.67
CA GLY A 65 -9.35 1.96 -30.01
C GLY A 65 -7.92 2.30 -29.59
N LEU A 66 -7.77 3.21 -28.63
CA LEU A 66 -6.47 3.68 -28.19
C LEU A 66 -5.73 2.60 -27.38
N ARG A 67 -4.40 2.58 -27.51
CA ARG A 67 -3.51 1.94 -26.55
C ARG A 67 -3.04 3.00 -25.56
N VAL A 68 -3.29 2.73 -24.28
CA VAL A 68 -3.03 3.68 -23.18
C VAL A 68 -2.08 3.04 -22.16
N THR A 69 -1.12 3.83 -21.66
CA THR A 69 -0.28 3.46 -20.53
C THR A 69 -0.47 4.45 -19.39
N ALA A 70 -0.53 3.93 -18.16
CA ALA A 70 -0.52 4.71 -16.93
C ALA A 70 0.74 4.37 -16.15
N THR A 71 1.70 5.29 -16.11
CA THR A 71 2.91 5.15 -15.31
C THR A 71 2.71 5.80 -13.96
N THR A 72 2.86 5.02 -12.90
CA THR A 72 2.78 5.48 -11.52
C THR A 72 4.14 5.35 -10.84
N HIS A 73 4.63 6.45 -10.29
CA HIS A 73 5.84 6.52 -9.49
C HIS A 73 5.48 6.88 -8.05
N VAL A 74 6.02 6.15 -7.08
CA VAL A 74 5.85 6.41 -5.65
C VAL A 74 7.22 6.58 -5.01
N GLU A 75 7.41 7.69 -4.32
CA GLU A 75 8.65 7.98 -3.58
C GLU A 75 8.37 8.44 -2.15
N GLY A 76 9.30 8.14 -1.24
CA GLY A 76 9.27 8.64 0.13
C GLY A 76 9.82 10.06 0.24
N ASP A 77 9.10 10.96 0.93
CA ASP A 77 9.56 12.32 1.23
C ASP A 77 10.36 12.33 2.55
N LEU A 78 11.62 11.89 2.49
CA LEU A 78 12.50 11.76 3.67
C LEU A 78 12.80 13.09 4.38
N ALA A 79 12.63 14.21 3.68
CA ALA A 79 12.83 15.54 4.25
C ALA A 79 11.61 16.04 5.05
N ALA A 80 10.49 15.33 4.99
CA ALA A 80 9.23 15.72 5.60
C ALA A 80 9.36 15.92 7.13
N PRO A 81 8.91 17.06 7.68
CA PRO A 81 8.99 17.34 9.11
C PRO A 81 8.13 16.38 9.95
N GLU A 82 7.11 15.77 9.38
CA GLU A 82 6.23 14.79 10.03
C GLU A 82 7.02 13.56 10.49
N ILE A 83 7.94 13.06 9.65
CA ILE A 83 8.81 11.91 9.97
C ILE A 83 9.69 12.20 11.17
N LYS A 84 10.26 13.43 11.24
CA LYS A 84 11.10 13.84 12.36
C LYS A 84 10.34 14.00 13.67
N LYS A 85 9.06 14.36 13.60
CA LYS A 85 8.20 14.55 14.77
C LYS A 85 7.64 13.22 15.30
N ASN A 86 7.36 12.29 14.40
CA ASN A 86 6.76 11.00 14.75
C ASN A 86 7.31 9.92 13.79
N GLY A 87 8.19 9.06 14.28
CA GLY A 87 8.77 7.95 13.51
C GLY A 87 7.77 6.86 13.09
N ASP A 88 6.53 6.89 13.60
CA ASP A 88 5.45 6.00 13.17
C ASP A 88 4.64 6.58 11.98
N VAL A 89 5.00 7.77 11.49
CA VAL A 89 4.43 8.40 10.30
C VAL A 89 5.45 8.37 9.17
N THR A 90 5.03 8.00 7.97
CA THR A 90 5.80 8.19 6.75
C THR A 90 5.07 9.13 5.80
N VAL A 91 5.82 9.78 4.92
CA VAL A 91 5.26 10.69 3.93
C VAL A 91 5.66 10.23 2.54
N TRP A 92 4.64 9.95 1.71
CA TRP A 92 4.86 9.48 0.35
C TRP A 92 4.28 10.47 -0.66
N LYS A 93 4.99 10.60 -1.77
CA LYS A 93 4.52 11.27 -2.98
C LYS A 93 4.21 10.22 -4.03
N ARG A 94 3.12 10.41 -4.75
CA ARG A 94 2.74 9.59 -5.90
C ARG A 94 2.51 10.50 -7.10
N ALA A 95 3.16 10.20 -8.21
CA ALA A 95 2.89 10.80 -9.51
C ALA A 95 2.34 9.73 -10.45
N THR A 96 1.25 10.02 -11.14
CA THR A 96 0.67 9.15 -12.16
C THR A 96 0.48 9.95 -13.43
N ILE A 97 0.96 9.43 -14.56
CA ILE A 97 0.78 10.00 -15.90
C ILE A 97 0.13 8.95 -16.77
N VAL A 98 -0.99 9.31 -17.37
CA VAL A 98 -1.71 8.47 -18.34
C VAL A 98 -1.47 9.04 -19.74
N LYS A 99 -0.95 8.19 -20.66
CA LYS A 99 -0.61 8.59 -22.03
C LYS A 99 -1.28 7.69 -23.05
N GLU A 100 -1.67 8.26 -24.15
CA GLU A 100 -1.96 7.56 -25.38
C GLU A 100 -0.63 7.26 -26.08
N GLU A 101 -0.42 6.00 -26.50
CA GLU A 101 0.89 5.52 -26.93
C GLU A 101 1.30 5.94 -28.33
N SER A 102 0.35 6.07 -29.28
CA SER A 102 0.66 6.33 -30.68
C SER A 102 1.16 7.76 -30.93
N ALA A 103 0.42 8.74 -30.43
CA ALA A 103 0.75 10.15 -30.55
C ALA A 103 1.46 10.72 -29.29
N LYS A 104 1.68 9.88 -28.26
CA LYS A 104 2.29 10.27 -26.97
C LYS A 104 1.55 11.40 -26.24
N LEU A 105 0.25 11.52 -26.48
CA LEU A 105 -0.58 12.55 -25.84
C LEU A 105 -0.84 12.22 -24.38
N VAL A 106 -0.69 13.20 -23.50
CA VAL A 106 -1.07 13.07 -22.10
C VAL A 106 -2.58 13.17 -21.99
N LEU A 107 -3.21 12.12 -21.47
CA LEU A 107 -4.66 12.06 -21.19
C LEU A 107 -4.98 12.61 -19.81
N SER A 108 -4.15 12.27 -18.83
CA SER A 108 -4.24 12.82 -17.47
C SER A 108 -2.90 12.72 -16.75
N ALA A 109 -2.70 13.60 -15.77
CA ALA A 109 -1.58 13.55 -14.86
C ALA A 109 -2.05 13.98 -13.46
N GLU A 110 -1.51 13.32 -12.44
CA GLU A 110 -1.76 13.70 -11.05
C GLU A 110 -0.50 13.56 -10.20
N VAL A 111 -0.36 14.43 -9.22
CA VAL A 111 0.65 14.31 -8.16
C VAL A 111 -0.03 14.44 -6.81
N ARG A 112 0.29 13.55 -5.88
CA ARG A 112 -0.25 13.53 -4.53
C ARG A 112 0.84 13.42 -3.49
N ARG A 113 0.67 14.07 -2.34
CA ARG A 113 1.52 13.93 -1.16
C ARG A 113 0.64 13.62 0.04
N ILE A 114 0.96 12.57 0.78
CA ILE A 114 0.13 11.99 1.85
C ILE A 114 1.02 11.57 3.00
N CYS A 115 0.57 11.82 4.23
CA CYS A 115 1.14 11.25 5.45
C CYS A 115 0.39 9.96 5.79
N LEU A 116 1.13 8.89 6.03
CA LEU A 116 0.60 7.57 6.33
C LEU A 116 1.07 7.08 7.69
N ASP A 117 0.19 6.46 8.45
CA ASP A 117 0.60 5.62 9.57
C ASP A 117 1.34 4.41 9.01
N ARG A 118 2.51 4.13 9.57
CA ARG A 118 3.39 3.08 9.06
C ARG A 118 2.92 1.67 9.36
N ARG A 119 1.96 1.48 10.26
CA ARG A 119 1.41 0.17 10.64
C ARG A 119 0.09 -0.11 9.96
N THR A 120 -0.82 0.87 9.97
CA THR A 120 -2.17 0.71 9.42
C THR A 120 -2.25 1.04 7.94
N ALA A 121 -1.20 1.68 7.36
CA ALA A 121 -1.18 2.19 5.98
C ALA A 121 -2.25 3.26 5.68
N GLU A 122 -2.99 3.69 6.68
CA GLU A 122 -4.01 4.73 6.54
C GLU A 122 -3.42 6.13 6.54
N ALA A 123 -4.08 7.04 5.86
CA ALA A 123 -3.74 8.46 5.91
C ALA A 123 -3.96 9.03 7.32
N VAL A 124 -3.02 9.84 7.81
CA VAL A 124 -3.05 10.40 9.17
C VAL A 124 -2.92 11.91 9.20
N ALA A 125 -3.65 12.53 10.15
CA ALA A 125 -3.58 13.96 10.46
C ALA A 125 -2.81 14.21 11.77
N PRO A 126 -2.15 15.38 11.94
CA PRO A 126 -2.00 16.45 10.93
C PRO A 126 -0.93 16.10 9.88
N CYS A 127 -1.24 16.38 8.62
CA CYS A 127 -0.32 16.21 7.50
C CYS A 127 -0.03 17.58 6.86
N HIS A 128 1.01 18.24 7.31
CA HIS A 128 1.41 19.54 6.76
C HIS A 128 1.96 19.36 5.34
N GLY A 129 1.39 20.09 4.39
CA GLY A 129 1.75 19.98 2.99
C GLY A 129 1.19 18.74 2.29
N GLU A 130 0.12 18.11 2.83
CA GLU A 130 -0.72 17.22 2.04
C GLU A 130 -1.30 17.99 0.85
N PHE A 131 -1.22 17.41 -0.33
CA PHE A 131 -1.81 18.00 -1.52
C PHE A 131 -2.23 16.95 -2.54
N TYR A 132 -3.09 17.41 -3.43
CA TYR A 132 -3.50 16.75 -4.64
C TYR A 132 -3.41 17.77 -5.79
N GLU A 133 -2.74 17.43 -6.88
CA GLU A 133 -2.54 18.28 -8.04
C GLU A 133 -2.83 17.49 -9.33
N THR A 134 -3.54 18.09 -10.27
CA THR A 134 -3.87 17.50 -11.57
C THR A 134 -3.09 18.17 -12.69
N GLU A 135 -3.17 17.61 -13.91
CA GLU A 135 -2.55 18.14 -15.13
C GLU A 135 -2.86 19.61 -15.43
N ARG A 136 -3.96 20.14 -14.88
CA ARG A 136 -4.36 21.56 -15.03
C ARG A 136 -3.64 22.48 -14.05
N GLY A 137 -2.65 21.97 -13.32
CA GLY A 137 -1.87 22.73 -12.36
C GLY A 137 -2.67 23.23 -11.14
N LYS A 138 -3.92 22.78 -10.97
CA LYS A 138 -4.72 23.11 -9.81
C LYS A 138 -4.30 22.24 -8.64
N ARG A 139 -3.56 22.83 -7.70
CA ARG A 139 -3.19 22.19 -6.44
C ARG A 139 -4.26 22.45 -5.39
N ILE A 140 -4.74 21.39 -4.76
CA ILE A 140 -5.62 21.42 -3.60
C ILE A 140 -4.78 20.99 -2.40
N THR A 141 -4.79 21.80 -1.34
CA THR A 141 -4.05 21.56 -0.09
C THR A 141 -5.04 21.36 1.05
N ALA A 142 -4.64 20.59 2.05
CA ALA A 142 -5.41 20.44 3.27
C ALA A 142 -5.44 21.77 4.05
N GLU A 143 -6.61 22.15 4.51
CA GLU A 143 -6.78 23.28 5.43
C GLU A 143 -6.96 22.75 6.86
N GLY A 144 -6.10 23.18 7.77
CA GLY A 144 -6.17 22.81 9.18
C GLY A 144 -5.83 21.35 9.47
N ARG A 145 -6.73 20.63 10.18
CA ARG A 145 -6.54 19.25 10.61
C ARG A 145 -7.27 18.22 9.75
N GLN A 146 -7.99 18.64 8.71
CA GLN A 146 -8.70 17.74 7.84
C GLN A 146 -7.74 17.04 6.87
N LEU A 147 -7.94 15.72 6.68
CA LEU A 147 -7.27 14.97 5.62
C LEU A 147 -8.00 15.19 4.29
N LEU A 148 -7.23 15.45 3.22
CA LEU A 148 -7.76 15.46 1.85
C LEU A 148 -8.03 14.05 1.33
N GLN A 149 -7.26 13.07 1.78
CA GLN A 149 -7.20 11.73 1.22
C GLN A 149 -7.32 10.65 2.32
N PRO A 150 -8.40 10.64 3.12
CA PRO A 150 -8.56 9.71 4.23
C PRO A 150 -8.71 8.25 3.77
N GLY A 151 -8.29 7.30 4.62
CA GLY A 151 -8.32 5.85 4.37
C GLY A 151 -7.04 5.32 3.72
N LEU A 152 -7.10 4.10 3.20
CA LEU A 152 -6.00 3.46 2.47
C LEU A 152 -5.81 4.12 1.09
N ASN A 153 -4.55 4.26 0.66
CA ASN A 153 -4.24 4.98 -0.59
C ASN A 153 -3.32 4.21 -1.54
N PHE A 154 -2.40 3.38 -1.02
CA PHE A 154 -1.35 2.74 -1.83
C PHE A 154 -1.24 1.25 -1.58
N LEU A 155 -1.49 0.82 -0.36
CA LEU A 155 -1.36 -0.55 0.10
C LEU A 155 -2.27 -0.79 1.30
N PHE A 156 -2.35 -2.04 1.70
CA PHE A 156 -3.07 -2.49 2.88
C PHE A 156 -2.14 -2.55 4.10
N PRO A 157 -2.68 -2.69 5.32
CA PRO A 157 -1.85 -2.91 6.50
C PRO A 157 -1.09 -4.24 6.42
N PHE A 158 0.02 -4.35 7.15
CA PHE A 158 0.63 -5.66 7.40
C PHE A 158 -0.38 -6.58 8.09
N ASP A 159 -0.30 -7.88 7.81
CA ASP A 159 -1.27 -8.89 8.25
C ASP A 159 -2.71 -8.50 7.84
N THR A 160 -2.86 -8.18 6.55
CA THR A 160 -4.15 -7.84 5.95
C THR A 160 -5.18 -8.95 6.25
N GLU A 161 -6.29 -8.56 6.84
CA GLU A 161 -7.38 -9.47 7.21
C GLU A 161 -8.39 -9.64 6.07
N GLN A 162 -9.15 -10.73 6.11
CA GLN A 162 -10.26 -11.02 5.18
C GLN A 162 -11.52 -10.22 5.56
N ARG A 163 -11.43 -8.91 5.49
CA ARG A 163 -12.50 -7.97 5.82
C ARG A 163 -12.52 -6.78 4.89
N ASP A 164 -13.57 -6.00 4.95
CA ASP A 164 -13.69 -4.75 4.19
C ASP A 164 -12.77 -3.67 4.75
N TYR A 165 -12.28 -2.81 3.85
CA TYR A 165 -11.45 -1.66 4.17
C TYR A 165 -12.01 -0.39 3.53
N ARG A 166 -11.50 0.77 3.97
CA ARG A 166 -11.82 2.07 3.40
C ARG A 166 -10.70 2.48 2.45
N TRP A 167 -10.97 2.48 1.14
CA TRP A 167 -10.02 2.85 0.10
C TRP A 167 -10.33 4.24 -0.45
N TYR A 168 -9.33 5.10 -0.59
CA TYR A 168 -9.54 6.44 -1.14
C TYR A 168 -9.68 6.37 -2.67
N ASP A 169 -10.84 6.78 -3.17
CA ASP A 169 -11.08 6.94 -4.60
C ASP A 169 -10.73 8.37 -5.03
N THR A 170 -9.76 8.49 -5.95
CA THR A 170 -9.20 9.78 -6.38
C THR A 170 -10.16 10.58 -7.27
N VAL A 171 -11.09 9.92 -7.94
CA VAL A 171 -12.09 10.59 -8.78
C VAL A 171 -13.24 11.10 -7.93
N LEU A 172 -13.75 10.30 -7.01
CA LEU A 172 -14.79 10.69 -6.06
C LEU A 172 -14.27 11.61 -4.94
N LYS A 173 -12.93 11.65 -4.73
CA LYS A 173 -12.26 12.41 -3.66
C LYS A 173 -12.79 12.09 -2.26
N LYS A 174 -13.10 10.82 -2.03
CA LYS A 174 -13.59 10.31 -0.75
C LYS A 174 -13.22 8.84 -0.56
N PRO A 175 -13.16 8.37 0.70
CA PRO A 175 -12.99 6.95 0.96
C PRO A 175 -14.28 6.19 0.61
N VAL A 176 -14.12 5.02 0.05
CA VAL A 176 -15.16 4.09 -0.37
C VAL A 176 -14.84 2.71 0.17
N ASP A 177 -15.84 1.87 0.33
CA ASP A 177 -15.63 0.51 0.80
C ASP A 177 -15.01 -0.33 -0.31
N ILE A 178 -13.98 -1.10 0.05
CA ILE A 178 -13.39 -2.13 -0.79
C ILE A 178 -13.59 -3.46 -0.07
N HIS A 179 -14.26 -4.40 -0.74
CA HIS A 179 -14.76 -5.64 -0.14
C HIS A 179 -13.79 -6.79 -0.39
N PHE A 180 -13.56 -7.62 0.64
CA PHE A 180 -12.88 -8.89 0.47
C PHE A 180 -13.76 -9.83 -0.39
N ASP A 181 -13.17 -10.38 -1.45
CA ASP A 181 -13.89 -11.18 -2.46
C ASP A 181 -13.18 -12.52 -2.75
N GLY A 182 -12.41 -13.02 -1.79
CA GLY A 182 -11.79 -14.35 -1.83
C GLY A 182 -10.29 -14.35 -1.97
N GLU A 183 -9.72 -15.53 -2.19
CA GLU A 183 -8.30 -15.81 -2.28
C GLU A 183 -7.94 -16.41 -3.65
N GLN A 184 -6.73 -16.17 -4.09
CA GLN A 184 -6.21 -16.81 -5.30
C GLN A 184 -4.67 -16.89 -5.28
N LEU A 185 -4.10 -17.67 -6.20
CA LEU A 185 -2.67 -17.75 -6.39
C LEU A 185 -2.21 -16.76 -7.47
N LEU A 186 -1.18 -15.95 -7.17
CA LEU A 186 -0.56 -15.04 -8.12
C LEU A 186 0.98 -15.15 -8.03
N GLN A 187 1.65 -15.50 -9.12
CA GLN A 187 3.12 -15.62 -9.16
C GLN A 187 3.69 -16.56 -8.07
N GLY A 188 2.91 -17.57 -7.62
CA GLY A 188 3.29 -18.47 -6.54
C GLY A 188 3.13 -17.90 -5.13
N LEU A 189 2.41 -16.79 -4.99
CA LEU A 189 2.02 -16.20 -3.70
C LEU A 189 0.51 -16.34 -3.51
N ASP A 190 0.08 -16.68 -2.31
CA ASP A 190 -1.32 -16.57 -1.91
C ASP A 190 -1.67 -15.10 -1.75
N VAL A 191 -2.72 -14.66 -2.44
CA VAL A 191 -3.16 -13.28 -2.42
C VAL A 191 -4.65 -13.16 -2.13
N TYR A 192 -5.03 -12.10 -1.44
CA TYR A 192 -6.42 -11.73 -1.21
C TYR A 192 -6.90 -10.86 -2.36
N ARG A 193 -8.10 -11.18 -2.85
CA ARG A 193 -8.80 -10.37 -3.84
C ARG A 193 -9.74 -9.41 -3.14
N PHE A 194 -9.55 -8.13 -3.43
CA PHE A 194 -10.43 -7.05 -2.97
C PHE A 194 -11.09 -6.41 -4.18
N VAL A 195 -12.39 -6.16 -4.07
CA VAL A 195 -13.19 -5.54 -5.14
C VAL A 195 -13.88 -4.29 -4.61
N HIS A 196 -13.77 -3.22 -5.39
CA HIS A 196 -14.47 -1.97 -5.16
C HIS A 196 -15.28 -1.62 -6.41
N THR A 197 -16.56 -1.33 -6.23
CA THR A 197 -17.45 -0.93 -7.32
C THR A 197 -18.12 0.40 -7.00
N VAL A 198 -17.93 1.38 -7.87
CA VAL A 198 -18.67 2.63 -7.88
C VAL A 198 -19.76 2.54 -8.95
N PRO A 199 -21.04 2.60 -8.59
CA PRO A 199 -22.10 2.71 -9.56
C PRO A 199 -22.04 4.06 -10.31
N PRO A 200 -22.75 4.23 -11.42
CA PRO A 200 -22.77 5.49 -12.15
C PRO A 200 -23.12 6.67 -11.23
N THR A 201 -22.10 7.48 -10.91
CA THR A 201 -22.16 8.56 -9.94
C THR A 201 -21.92 9.89 -10.64
N ALA A 202 -22.81 10.86 -10.44
CA ALA A 202 -22.62 12.21 -10.93
C ALA A 202 -21.46 12.92 -10.19
N LEU A 203 -20.56 13.51 -10.94
CA LEU A 203 -19.44 14.29 -10.42
C LEU A 203 -19.77 15.79 -10.48
N GLU A 204 -19.25 16.47 -11.49
CA GLU A 204 -19.46 17.90 -11.68
C GLU A 204 -20.27 18.19 -12.94
N ARG A 205 -20.88 19.38 -12.97
CA ARG A 205 -21.43 19.98 -14.18
C ARG A 205 -20.35 20.73 -14.93
N LEU A 206 -20.34 20.57 -16.23
CA LEU A 206 -19.35 21.15 -17.14
C LEU A 206 -20.08 21.77 -18.33
N GLU A 207 -19.50 22.82 -18.84
CA GLU A 207 -19.83 23.35 -20.15
C GLU A 207 -18.79 22.85 -21.16
N VAL A 208 -19.23 22.18 -22.23
CA VAL A 208 -18.33 21.57 -23.23
C VAL A 208 -18.72 22.01 -24.63
N PRO A 209 -17.77 22.03 -25.57
CA PRO A 209 -18.09 22.24 -26.97
C PRO A 209 -19.12 21.22 -27.46
N GLY A 210 -20.19 21.67 -28.14
CA GLY A 210 -21.21 20.77 -28.67
C GLY A 210 -20.63 19.72 -29.61
N SER A 211 -19.62 20.08 -30.37
CA SER A 211 -18.89 19.15 -31.26
C SER A 211 -18.31 17.92 -30.53
N LEU A 212 -17.91 18.06 -29.27
CA LEU A 212 -17.38 16.96 -28.47
C LEU A 212 -18.42 15.87 -28.20
N ILE A 213 -19.69 16.25 -28.12
CA ILE A 213 -20.82 15.34 -27.83
C ILE A 213 -21.77 15.18 -29.04
N GLY A 214 -21.32 15.57 -30.25
CA GLY A 214 -22.08 15.43 -31.47
C GLY A 214 -23.28 16.38 -31.61
N ARG A 215 -23.21 17.58 -30.97
CA ARG A 215 -24.24 18.60 -30.99
C ARG A 215 -23.81 19.80 -31.82
N PRO A 216 -24.73 20.46 -32.55
CA PRO A 216 -24.43 21.64 -33.39
C PRO A 216 -24.18 22.92 -32.56
N GLU A 217 -24.62 22.98 -31.33
CA GLU A 217 -24.46 24.13 -30.44
C GLU A 217 -22.96 24.40 -30.16
N SER A 218 -22.58 25.65 -30.03
CA SER A 218 -21.19 26.03 -29.70
C SER A 218 -20.77 25.52 -28.35
N SER A 219 -21.71 25.44 -27.41
CA SER A 219 -21.49 24.96 -26.04
C SER A 219 -22.74 24.30 -25.49
N VAL A 220 -22.55 23.25 -24.69
CA VAL A 220 -23.65 22.48 -24.08
C VAL A 220 -23.30 22.17 -22.63
N ASP A 221 -24.31 22.36 -21.75
CA ASP A 221 -24.22 21.95 -20.33
C ASP A 221 -24.39 20.45 -20.21
N VAL A 222 -23.43 19.81 -19.55
CA VAL A 222 -23.41 18.36 -19.30
C VAL A 222 -23.04 18.09 -17.85
N THR A 223 -23.43 16.91 -17.37
CA THR A 223 -22.91 16.33 -16.11
C THR A 223 -21.97 15.22 -16.42
N ARG A 224 -20.77 15.21 -15.85
CA ARG A 224 -19.84 14.10 -15.93
C ARG A 224 -20.26 13.01 -14.93
N TYR A 225 -20.40 11.79 -15.42
CA TYR A 225 -20.66 10.60 -14.63
C TYR A 225 -19.43 9.70 -14.62
N TYR A 226 -19.22 9.03 -13.50
CA TYR A 226 -18.12 8.10 -13.27
C TYR A 226 -18.62 6.78 -12.74
N ARG A 227 -18.12 5.70 -13.30
CA ARG A 227 -18.28 4.32 -12.83
C ARG A 227 -16.94 3.63 -12.88
N VAL A 228 -16.65 2.80 -11.89
CA VAL A 228 -15.47 1.92 -11.91
C VAL A 228 -15.77 0.62 -11.19
N THR A 229 -15.19 -0.48 -11.71
CA THR A 229 -14.94 -1.70 -10.95
C THR A 229 -13.44 -1.88 -10.84
N ARG A 230 -12.92 -1.86 -9.62
CA ARG A 230 -11.51 -2.00 -9.32
C ARG A 230 -11.28 -3.30 -8.57
N THR A 231 -10.35 -4.12 -9.06
CA THR A 231 -9.90 -5.35 -8.41
C THR A 231 -8.44 -5.18 -8.01
N LEU A 232 -8.15 -5.43 -6.74
CA LEU A 232 -6.80 -5.42 -6.17
C LEU A 232 -6.44 -6.82 -5.70
N LEU A 233 -5.24 -7.29 -6.05
CA LEU A 233 -4.68 -8.53 -5.53
C LEU A 233 -3.57 -8.16 -4.55
N VAL A 234 -3.76 -8.54 -3.30
CA VAL A 234 -2.96 -8.10 -2.16
C VAL A 234 -2.29 -9.30 -1.50
N GLU A 235 -0.98 -9.23 -1.31
CA GLU A 235 -0.28 -10.23 -0.49
C GLU A 235 -0.52 -9.90 1.00
N PRO A 236 -1.15 -10.82 1.77
CA PRO A 236 -1.70 -10.48 3.07
C PRO A 236 -0.65 -10.16 4.13
N THR A 237 0.52 -10.80 4.13
CA THR A 237 1.55 -10.59 5.15
C THR A 237 2.13 -9.18 5.10
N THR A 238 2.32 -8.65 3.89
CA THR A 238 2.95 -7.33 3.67
C THR A 238 1.96 -6.21 3.42
N GLY A 239 0.72 -6.54 3.06
CA GLY A 239 -0.28 -5.58 2.58
C GLY A 239 0.02 -5.02 1.18
N ALA A 240 1.02 -5.57 0.48
CA ALA A 240 1.44 -5.09 -0.83
C ALA A 240 0.41 -5.42 -1.92
N VAL A 241 0.03 -4.41 -2.70
CA VAL A 241 -0.82 -4.58 -3.88
C VAL A 241 0.04 -5.07 -5.04
N LEU A 242 -0.12 -6.34 -5.40
CA LEU A 242 0.65 -6.99 -6.47
C LEU A 242 0.05 -6.76 -7.85
N SER A 243 -1.27 -6.66 -7.95
CA SER A 243 -1.98 -6.45 -9.20
C SER A 243 -3.15 -5.51 -9.01
N VAL A 244 -3.39 -4.68 -9.99
CA VAL A 244 -4.53 -3.76 -10.09
C VAL A 244 -5.18 -3.94 -11.44
N ARG A 245 -6.49 -4.04 -11.45
CA ARG A 245 -7.33 -4.02 -12.65
C ARG A 245 -8.49 -3.06 -12.40
N GLU A 246 -8.70 -2.13 -13.33
CA GLU A 246 -9.74 -1.11 -13.26
C GLU A 246 -10.54 -1.08 -14.56
N ASP A 247 -11.82 -1.38 -14.49
CA ASP A 247 -12.78 -1.14 -15.58
C ASP A 247 -13.43 0.21 -15.32
N ILE A 248 -13.03 1.23 -16.09
CA ILE A 248 -13.40 2.62 -15.87
C ILE A 248 -14.32 3.09 -17.00
N ARG A 249 -15.41 3.73 -16.62
CA ARG A 249 -16.27 4.47 -17.55
C ARG A 249 -16.56 5.87 -17.03
N GLN A 250 -16.30 6.85 -17.86
CA GLN A 250 -16.73 8.22 -17.66
C GLN A 250 -17.52 8.68 -18.88
N GLU A 251 -18.67 9.29 -18.64
CA GLU A 251 -19.52 9.80 -19.71
C GLU A 251 -20.08 11.18 -19.38
N LEU A 252 -20.30 11.97 -20.42
CA LEU A 252 -20.98 13.26 -20.35
C LEU A 252 -22.44 13.05 -20.71
N ARG A 253 -23.34 13.45 -19.83
CA ARG A 253 -24.79 13.37 -20.03
C ARG A 253 -25.39 14.75 -20.02
N THR A 254 -26.26 15.06 -20.98
CA THR A 254 -27.18 16.19 -20.90
C THR A 254 -28.32 15.90 -19.90
N ALA A 255 -29.09 16.90 -19.54
CA ALA A 255 -30.18 16.74 -18.57
C ALA A 255 -31.27 15.73 -18.98
N THR A 256 -31.36 15.39 -20.27
CA THR A 256 -32.37 14.49 -20.81
C THR A 256 -31.87 13.07 -21.05
N GLN A 257 -30.59 12.78 -20.85
CA GLN A 257 -29.98 11.48 -21.11
C GLN A 257 -29.90 10.62 -19.87
N GLY A 258 -30.28 9.35 -20.03
CA GLY A 258 -30.15 8.31 -19.02
C GLY A 258 -28.78 7.64 -18.99
N GLU A 259 -28.68 6.57 -18.19
CA GLU A 259 -27.47 5.77 -18.10
C GLU A 259 -27.15 5.08 -19.44
N GLY A 260 -25.90 5.20 -19.88
CA GLY A 260 -25.43 4.61 -21.13
C GLY A 260 -25.79 5.40 -22.39
N GLU A 261 -26.59 6.45 -22.30
CA GLU A 261 -26.96 7.33 -23.41
C GLU A 261 -25.99 8.50 -23.58
N GLY A 262 -25.12 8.74 -22.60
CA GLY A 262 -24.14 9.80 -22.62
C GLY A 262 -22.96 9.52 -23.56
N THR A 263 -22.21 10.55 -23.85
CA THR A 263 -20.99 10.46 -24.64
C THR A 263 -19.83 9.97 -23.78
N ALA A 264 -19.24 8.83 -24.13
CA ALA A 264 -18.10 8.28 -23.38
C ALA A 264 -16.86 9.16 -23.61
N VAL A 265 -16.32 9.71 -22.52
CA VAL A 265 -15.08 10.52 -22.51
C VAL A 265 -13.89 9.76 -21.96
N PHE A 266 -14.12 8.66 -21.26
CA PHE A 266 -13.17 7.60 -20.98
C PHE A 266 -13.94 6.30 -20.83
N ASN A 267 -13.52 5.28 -21.55
CA ASN A 267 -14.08 3.94 -21.42
C ASN A 267 -12.99 2.91 -21.74
N GLY A 268 -12.61 2.11 -20.77
CA GLY A 268 -11.59 1.09 -20.96
C GLY A 268 -11.16 0.41 -19.68
N GLU A 269 -10.52 -0.73 -19.86
CA GLU A 269 -9.87 -1.46 -18.81
C GLU A 269 -8.39 -1.09 -18.74
N LEU A 270 -7.90 -0.77 -17.54
CA LEU A 270 -6.49 -0.61 -17.24
C LEU A 270 -6.06 -1.72 -16.29
N ARG A 271 -4.95 -2.38 -16.57
CA ARG A 271 -4.37 -3.42 -15.71
C ARG A 271 -2.86 -3.25 -15.58
N LEU A 272 -2.31 -3.59 -14.43
CA LEU A 272 -0.86 -3.65 -14.27
C LEU A 272 -0.25 -4.59 -15.32
N THR A 273 0.83 -4.15 -15.96
CA THR A 273 1.60 -5.00 -16.89
C THR A 273 2.16 -6.21 -16.17
N ASN A 274 2.36 -7.31 -16.90
CA ASN A 274 2.97 -8.51 -16.32
C ASN A 274 4.36 -8.22 -15.73
N ALA A 275 5.13 -7.30 -16.33
CA ALA A 275 6.42 -6.88 -15.82
C ALA A 275 6.28 -6.20 -14.44
N SER A 276 5.30 -5.30 -14.27
CA SER A 276 5.02 -4.65 -12.98
C SER A 276 4.53 -5.64 -11.94
N VAL A 277 3.64 -6.57 -12.31
CA VAL A 277 3.16 -7.64 -11.41
C VAL A 277 4.31 -8.52 -10.94
N THR A 278 5.19 -8.93 -11.85
CA THR A 278 6.37 -9.77 -11.52
C THR A 278 7.32 -9.01 -10.60
N ALA A 279 7.63 -7.74 -10.90
CA ALA A 279 8.51 -6.92 -10.08
C ALA A 279 7.96 -6.75 -8.65
N ASN A 280 6.64 -6.47 -8.50
CA ASN A 280 5.98 -6.39 -7.21
C ASN A 280 6.04 -7.71 -6.45
N ALA A 281 5.78 -8.85 -7.12
CA ALA A 281 5.82 -10.17 -6.51
C ALA A 281 7.25 -10.55 -6.07
N ASP A 282 8.26 -10.24 -6.87
CA ASP A 282 9.66 -10.53 -6.54
C ASP A 282 10.15 -9.71 -5.34
N GLU A 283 9.75 -8.43 -5.23
CA GLU A 283 10.06 -7.62 -4.06
C GLU A 283 9.41 -8.18 -2.79
N VAL A 284 8.16 -8.64 -2.89
CA VAL A 284 7.48 -9.32 -1.77
C VAL A 284 8.22 -10.61 -1.40
N LYS A 285 8.50 -11.49 -2.37
CA LYS A 285 9.22 -12.77 -2.14
C LYS A 285 10.58 -12.56 -1.46
N LYS A 286 11.28 -11.49 -1.80
CA LYS A 286 12.57 -11.14 -1.18
C LYS A 286 12.42 -10.75 0.30
N ASN A 287 11.28 -10.19 0.67
CA ASN A 287 11.02 -9.71 2.03
C ASN A 287 10.25 -10.72 2.91
N LEU A 288 9.46 -11.62 2.34
CA LEU A 288 8.68 -12.63 3.06
C LEU A 288 9.51 -13.47 4.04
N PRO A 289 10.72 -14.00 3.71
CA PRO A 289 11.51 -14.76 4.67
C PRO A 289 11.86 -13.98 5.93
N LYS A 290 12.11 -12.67 5.80
CA LYS A 290 12.41 -11.80 6.94
C LYS A 290 11.18 -11.62 7.83
N LEU A 291 10.01 -11.44 7.20
CA LEU A 291 8.74 -11.34 7.91
C LEU A 291 8.36 -12.67 8.57
N PHE A 292 8.53 -13.80 7.88
CA PHE A 292 8.32 -15.13 8.44
C PHE A 292 9.13 -15.35 9.72
N MET A 293 10.39 -14.91 9.75
CA MET A 293 11.21 -15.02 10.96
C MET A 293 10.65 -14.22 12.14
N ILE A 294 10.00 -13.11 11.88
CA ILE A 294 9.46 -12.24 12.95
C ILE A 294 7.98 -12.51 13.27
N THR A 295 7.25 -13.25 12.44
CA THR A 295 5.84 -13.62 12.68
C THR A 295 5.69 -15.06 13.16
N THR A 296 6.25 -16.03 12.46
CA THR A 296 6.02 -17.45 12.71
C THR A 296 7.02 -18.05 13.70
N LEU A 297 8.31 -17.66 13.61
CA LEU A 297 9.34 -18.16 14.54
C LEU A 297 9.02 -17.86 16.02
N PRO A 298 8.55 -16.67 16.40
CA PRO A 298 8.17 -16.40 17.80
C PRO A 298 7.11 -17.35 18.34
N VAL A 299 6.06 -17.61 17.54
CA VAL A 299 4.98 -18.54 17.96
C VAL A 299 5.52 -19.95 18.15
N ALA A 300 6.35 -20.43 17.23
CA ALA A 300 6.99 -21.72 17.38
C ALA A 300 7.90 -21.80 18.61
N LEU A 301 8.65 -20.74 18.89
CA LEU A 301 9.56 -20.68 20.06
C LEU A 301 8.80 -20.72 21.39
N TRP A 302 7.75 -19.94 21.59
CA TRP A 302 7.05 -19.97 22.87
C TRP A 302 6.18 -21.22 23.04
N VAL A 303 5.64 -21.81 21.96
CA VAL A 303 4.96 -23.10 22.04
C VAL A 303 5.95 -24.21 22.43
N LEU A 304 7.09 -24.31 21.72
CA LEU A 304 8.14 -25.27 22.06
C LEU A 304 8.67 -25.05 23.48
N GLY A 305 8.90 -23.79 23.85
CA GLY A 305 9.36 -23.43 25.17
C GLY A 305 8.36 -23.81 26.29
N ALA A 306 7.06 -23.58 26.08
CA ALA A 306 6.02 -24.01 26.99
C ALA A 306 5.98 -25.53 27.19
N VAL A 307 6.14 -26.29 26.11
CA VAL A 307 6.24 -27.77 26.16
C VAL A 307 7.46 -28.21 26.97
N LEU A 308 8.64 -27.62 26.73
CA LEU A 308 9.86 -27.94 27.48
C LEU A 308 9.72 -27.61 28.97
N VAL A 309 9.13 -26.47 29.32
CA VAL A 309 8.84 -26.09 30.71
C VAL A 309 7.89 -27.09 31.37
N ALA A 310 6.81 -27.46 30.67
CA ALA A 310 5.84 -28.44 31.18
C ALA A 310 6.51 -29.80 31.48
N ILE A 311 7.32 -30.31 30.54
CA ILE A 311 8.08 -31.56 30.74
C ILE A 311 9.05 -31.40 31.94
N GLY A 312 9.79 -30.30 32.02
CA GLY A 312 10.71 -30.00 33.11
C GLY A 312 10.01 -29.97 34.49
N LEU A 313 8.84 -29.34 34.55
CA LEU A 313 8.03 -29.28 35.77
C LEU A 313 7.50 -30.67 36.18
N VAL A 314 7.02 -31.47 35.24
CA VAL A 314 6.59 -32.85 35.51
C VAL A 314 7.75 -33.68 36.08
N LEU A 315 8.92 -33.62 35.46
CA LEU A 315 10.12 -34.32 35.93
C LEU A 315 10.58 -33.80 37.29
N LEU A 316 10.47 -32.51 37.57
CA LEU A 316 10.77 -31.90 38.85
C LEU A 316 9.82 -32.40 39.94
N PHE A 317 8.52 -32.44 39.67
CA PHE A 317 7.50 -32.95 40.59
C PHE A 317 7.70 -34.42 40.97
N LEU A 318 8.07 -35.23 39.95
CA LEU A 318 8.39 -36.64 40.18
C LEU A 318 9.69 -36.84 40.98
N HIS A 319 10.58 -35.83 41.05
CA HIS A 319 11.92 -35.96 41.68
C HIS A 319 12.17 -35.07 42.91
N ARG A 320 11.24 -34.50 43.55
CA ARG A 320 11.24 -33.76 44.83
C ARG A 320 12.55 -33.08 45.37
N ARG A 321 13.65 -33.02 44.59
CA ARG A 321 14.98 -32.53 45.01
C ARG A 321 15.61 -31.45 44.09
N GLY A 322 14.85 -30.59 43.45
CA GLY A 322 15.42 -29.62 42.49
C GLY A 322 14.74 -28.27 42.43
N LEU A 323 13.84 -27.93 43.34
CA LEU A 323 13.01 -26.73 43.29
C LEU A 323 13.81 -25.42 43.16
N VAL A 324 14.90 -25.25 43.91
CA VAL A 324 15.71 -24.03 43.89
C VAL A 324 16.51 -23.89 42.57
N ALA A 325 17.11 -24.97 42.10
CA ALA A 325 17.86 -24.98 40.86
C ALA A 325 16.95 -24.74 39.63
N GLY A 326 15.72 -25.28 39.66
CA GLY A 326 14.73 -25.04 38.62
C GLY A 326 14.25 -23.59 38.55
N ALA A 327 14.03 -22.95 39.70
CA ALA A 327 13.65 -21.54 39.79
C ALA A 327 14.75 -20.62 39.25
N LEU A 328 16.02 -20.88 39.63
CA LEU A 328 17.16 -20.11 39.10
C LEU A 328 17.35 -20.27 37.59
N ALA A 329 17.13 -21.44 37.01
CA ALA A 329 17.20 -21.68 35.58
C ALA A 329 16.11 -20.94 34.81
N LEU A 330 14.89 -20.85 35.35
CA LEU A 330 13.80 -20.07 34.78
C LEU A 330 14.15 -18.57 34.72
N VAL A 331 14.67 -18.00 35.81
CA VAL A 331 15.07 -16.60 35.87
C VAL A 331 16.23 -16.31 34.91
N ALA A 332 17.25 -17.16 34.86
CA ALA A 332 18.38 -16.99 33.95
C ALA A 332 17.94 -17.03 32.47
N GLY A 333 17.01 -17.92 32.10
CA GLY A 333 16.46 -18.02 30.74
C GLY A 333 15.75 -16.74 30.32
N VAL A 334 14.94 -16.16 31.21
CA VAL A 334 14.22 -14.90 30.96
C VAL A 334 15.19 -13.71 30.80
N CYS A 335 16.21 -13.61 31.67
CA CYS A 335 17.21 -12.55 31.63
C CYS A 335 18.04 -12.60 30.31
N LEU A 336 18.43 -13.81 29.88
CA LEU A 336 19.22 -14.00 28.65
C LEU A 336 18.41 -13.58 27.41
N ALA A 337 17.12 -13.90 27.36
CA ALA A 337 16.24 -13.46 26.28
C ALA A 337 16.13 -11.92 26.23
N GLY A 338 16.01 -11.26 27.36
CA GLY A 338 15.95 -9.80 27.44
C GLY A 338 17.21 -9.11 26.94
N THR A 339 18.41 -9.63 27.27
CA THR A 339 19.69 -9.04 26.82
C THR A 339 19.94 -9.20 25.33
N ILE A 340 19.58 -10.35 24.75
CA ILE A 340 19.72 -10.58 23.29
C ILE A 340 18.81 -9.63 22.51
N THR A 341 17.57 -9.44 22.96
CA THR A 341 16.62 -8.54 22.28
C THR A 341 17.03 -7.08 22.37
N TYR A 342 17.55 -6.63 23.52
CA TYR A 342 18.09 -5.28 23.65
C TYR A 342 19.29 -5.04 22.69
N GLY A 343 20.15 -6.03 22.51
CA GLY A 343 21.24 -6.00 21.54
C GLY A 343 20.76 -5.92 20.10
N VAL A 344 19.74 -6.70 19.71
CA VAL A 344 19.19 -6.71 18.35
C VAL A 344 18.49 -5.39 18.00
N THR A 345 17.73 -4.81 18.94
CA THR A 345 17.02 -3.54 18.70
C THR A 345 17.96 -2.33 18.58
N ASN A 346 19.09 -2.34 19.28
CA ASN A 346 20.10 -1.28 19.17
C ASN A 346 21.02 -1.42 17.94
N ALA A 347 21.21 -2.64 17.43
CA ALA A 347 22.01 -2.89 16.22
C ALA A 347 21.26 -2.59 14.92
N SER A 348 19.93 -2.47 14.97
CA SER A 348 19.07 -2.22 13.79
C SER A 348 18.74 -0.76 13.51
N SER A 349 19.49 0.20 14.09
CA SER A 349 19.43 1.59 13.66
C SER A 349 20.24 1.75 12.37
N PRO A 350 19.63 1.82 11.19
CA PRO A 350 20.39 2.08 9.98
C PRO A 350 20.65 3.58 9.88
N ASP A 351 21.79 3.99 10.32
CA ASP A 351 22.41 5.23 9.88
C ASP A 351 23.00 4.98 8.47
N SER A 352 22.13 4.93 7.46
CA SER A 352 22.54 4.96 6.06
C SER A 352 22.09 6.28 5.46
N SER A 353 22.95 7.27 5.61
CA SER A 353 22.99 8.48 4.78
C SER A 353 23.29 8.06 3.33
N LEU A 354 22.25 7.72 2.56
CA LEU A 354 22.38 7.61 1.12
C LEU A 354 22.32 9.01 0.52
N ASP A 355 23.43 9.38 -0.10
CA ASP A 355 23.67 10.69 -0.73
C ASP A 355 22.75 10.86 -1.93
N LEU A 356 21.78 11.78 -1.82
CA LEU A 356 20.73 12.10 -2.79
C LEU A 356 21.25 12.71 -4.10
N LYS A 357 22.56 13.01 -4.21
CA LYS A 357 23.12 13.64 -5.41
C LYS A 357 23.15 12.74 -6.65
N ASN A 358 23.11 11.43 -6.49
CA ASN A 358 23.24 10.50 -7.63
C ASN A 358 21.90 10.01 -8.20
N VAL A 359 20.77 10.28 -7.54
CA VAL A 359 19.44 9.83 -8.00
C VAL A 359 18.76 10.88 -8.90
N VAL A 360 19.09 12.15 -8.73
CA VAL A 360 18.49 13.25 -9.52
C VAL A 360 19.03 13.33 -10.95
N SER A 361 20.18 12.73 -11.26
CA SER A 361 20.82 12.86 -12.57
C SER A 361 20.34 11.83 -13.63
N SER A 362 19.58 10.80 -13.26
CA SER A 362 19.17 9.74 -14.20
C SER A 362 17.72 9.79 -14.66
N THR A 363 16.92 10.71 -14.15
CA THR A 363 15.53 10.90 -14.59
C THR A 363 15.28 12.35 -15.00
N ASN A 364 15.92 12.77 -16.09
CA ASN A 364 15.46 13.94 -16.84
C ASN A 364 14.12 13.59 -17.52
N VAL A 365 13.03 13.58 -16.76
CA VAL A 365 11.69 13.74 -17.31
C VAL A 365 11.40 15.23 -17.27
N ASP A 366 11.66 15.89 -18.39
CA ASP A 366 11.28 17.28 -18.61
C ASP A 366 9.75 17.35 -18.57
N TYR A 367 9.21 17.75 -17.42
CA TYR A 367 7.79 18.09 -17.27
C TYR A 367 7.57 19.42 -17.99
N GLY A 368 7.32 19.39 -19.30
CA GLY A 368 6.95 20.57 -20.09
C GLY A 368 5.67 21.24 -19.59
N LEU A 369 5.69 21.69 -18.35
CA LEU A 369 4.69 22.54 -17.74
C LEU A 369 5.23 23.98 -17.71
N ARG A 370 4.92 24.72 -18.76
CA ARG A 370 4.86 26.19 -18.71
C ARG A 370 3.42 26.63 -18.80
#